data_040eb1415f2a9b02cec9fba8045057ee
#
_entry.id   040eb1415f2a9b02cec9fba8045057ee
#
_cell.length_a   1.000
_cell.length_b   1.000
_cell.length_c   1.000
_cell.angle_alpha   90.00
_cell.angle_beta   90.00
_cell.angle_gamma   90.00
#
_symmetry.space_group_name_H-M   'P 1'
#
loop_
_entity.id
_entity.type
_entity.pdbx_description
1 polymer ?
#
loop_
_entity_poly.entity_id
_entity_poly.type
_entity_poly.pdbx_seq_one_letter_code
_entity_poly.pdbx_strand_id
1 'polypeptide(L)'
;MDWTGLKIAAAPAVEPVTLAELKTFARIDSTTYDTMLPGYITACREALEKHTGRTFITTTYELYLDKFPSNNSEIKLPYPPVQSVTSIYYNQESDGVLTLLASSLYQTDFISQFPRIIPAYDEEWPDTREMLNAVKITYVGGYGLAVAVPGAIKECIKSLATDLFEHPESSVEVKLESNRKYEFLLNAYSIPGVV
;
A
#
# COMPACT_ATOMS: atom_id res chain seq x y z
N MET A 1 -15.95 1.54 -4.88
CA MET A 1 -15.07 2.18 -3.87
C MET A 1 -15.30 3.67 -4.00
N ASP A 2 -15.66 4.33 -2.90
CA ASP A 2 -16.16 5.72 -2.95
C ASP A 2 -15.08 6.78 -2.58
N TRP A 3 -13.81 6.39 -2.63
CA TRP A 3 -12.72 7.34 -2.42
C TRP A 3 -12.34 8.03 -3.74
N THR A 4 -12.00 9.33 -3.64
CA THR A 4 -11.68 10.19 -4.78
C THR A 4 -10.18 10.28 -5.06
N GLY A 5 -9.35 10.03 -4.04
CA GLY A 5 -7.91 10.07 -4.20
C GLY A 5 -7.16 9.31 -3.12
N LEU A 6 -5.98 8.81 -3.49
CA LEU A 6 -5.02 8.18 -2.59
C LEU A 6 -3.63 8.77 -2.85
N LYS A 7 -2.94 9.15 -1.78
CA LYS A 7 -1.60 9.73 -1.85
C LYS A 7 -0.69 9.01 -0.84
N ILE A 8 0.56 8.79 -1.21
CA ILE A 8 1.61 8.39 -0.27
C ILE A 8 2.05 9.65 0.48
N ALA A 9 1.79 9.69 1.79
CA ALA A 9 2.21 10.78 2.67
C ALA A 9 3.65 10.60 3.16
N ALA A 10 4.04 9.35 3.46
CA ALA A 10 5.43 8.98 3.76
C ALA A 10 5.77 7.66 3.07
N ALA A 11 6.78 7.72 2.22
CA ALA A 11 7.31 6.53 1.55
C ALA A 11 8.03 5.60 2.55
N PRO A 12 8.24 4.32 2.20
CA PRO A 12 9.01 3.39 3.01
C PRO A 12 10.42 3.93 3.33
N ALA A 13 10.83 3.80 4.58
CA ALA A 13 12.19 4.18 5.00
C ALA A 13 13.24 3.12 4.67
N VAL A 14 12.80 1.88 4.43
CA VAL A 14 13.65 0.73 4.11
C VAL A 14 12.98 -0.14 3.05
N GLU A 15 13.76 -0.93 2.34
CA GLU A 15 13.23 -1.90 1.38
C GLU A 15 13.06 -3.30 2.00
N PRO A 16 12.15 -4.15 1.49
CA PRO A 16 11.97 -5.53 1.94
C PRO A 16 13.20 -6.42 1.74
N VAL A 17 14.00 -6.09 0.72
CA VAL A 17 15.22 -6.80 0.33
C VAL A 17 16.39 -5.84 0.39
N THR A 18 17.47 -6.23 1.05
CA THR A 18 18.69 -5.45 1.12
C THR A 18 19.57 -5.64 -0.13
N LEU A 19 20.45 -4.68 -0.41
CA LEU A 19 21.44 -4.81 -1.47
C LEU A 19 22.29 -6.08 -1.32
N ALA A 20 22.70 -6.41 -0.09
CA ALA A 20 23.52 -7.61 0.18
C ALA A 20 22.76 -8.91 -0.13
N GLU A 21 21.45 -8.98 0.21
CA GLU A 21 20.61 -10.13 -0.13
C GLU A 21 20.44 -10.28 -1.63
N LEU A 22 20.20 -9.17 -2.37
CA LEU A 22 20.10 -9.21 -3.82
C LEU A 22 21.42 -9.65 -4.46
N LYS A 23 22.55 -9.08 -4.05
CA LYS A 23 23.89 -9.45 -4.58
C LYS A 23 24.18 -10.94 -4.35
N THR A 24 23.90 -11.45 -3.15
CA THR A 24 24.08 -12.87 -2.82
C THR A 24 23.20 -13.76 -3.71
N PHE A 25 21.94 -13.38 -3.91
CA PHE A 25 21.00 -14.12 -4.75
C PHE A 25 21.43 -14.14 -6.22
N ALA A 26 21.81 -12.99 -6.77
CA ALA A 26 22.24 -12.80 -8.16
C ALA A 26 23.71 -13.18 -8.42
N ARG A 27 24.47 -13.58 -7.37
CA ARG A 27 25.92 -13.90 -7.45
C ARG A 27 26.77 -12.75 -7.99
N ILE A 28 26.45 -11.53 -7.56
CA ILE A 28 27.17 -10.32 -7.94
C ILE A 28 28.21 -9.99 -6.88
N ASP A 29 29.48 -10.22 -7.18
CA ASP A 29 30.61 -9.92 -6.26
C ASP A 29 31.13 -8.49 -6.42
N SER A 30 30.94 -7.87 -7.60
CA SER A 30 31.44 -6.53 -7.91
C SER A 30 30.69 -5.45 -7.17
N THR A 31 31.37 -4.40 -6.73
CA THR A 31 30.78 -3.18 -6.16
C THR A 31 30.40 -2.15 -7.22
N THR A 32 30.72 -2.39 -8.49
CA THR A 32 30.48 -1.46 -9.61
C THR A 32 29.00 -1.09 -9.74
N TYR A 33 28.10 -2.00 -9.36
CA TYR A 33 26.65 -1.87 -9.54
C TYR A 33 25.90 -1.44 -8.26
N ASP A 34 26.61 -1.19 -7.17
CA ASP A 34 26.01 -0.91 -5.85
C ASP A 34 25.13 0.35 -5.82
N THR A 35 25.37 1.30 -6.73
CA THR A 35 24.53 2.50 -6.88
C THR A 35 23.25 2.26 -7.68
N MET A 36 23.23 1.27 -8.56
CA MET A 36 22.10 1.00 -9.47
C MET A 36 21.13 -0.03 -8.89
N LEU A 37 21.66 -1.11 -8.29
CA LEU A 37 20.85 -2.23 -7.79
C LEU A 37 19.75 -1.83 -6.79
N PRO A 38 19.95 -0.86 -5.86
CA PRO A 38 18.87 -0.40 -4.98
C PRO A 38 17.67 0.14 -5.75
N GLY A 39 17.90 0.83 -6.88
CA GLY A 39 16.82 1.33 -7.74
C GLY A 39 15.99 0.19 -8.34
N TYR A 40 16.61 -0.93 -8.71
CA TYR A 40 15.87 -2.10 -9.19
C TYR A 40 15.05 -2.76 -8.08
N ILE A 41 15.55 -2.84 -6.84
CA ILE A 41 14.80 -3.35 -5.69
C ILE A 41 13.53 -2.51 -5.49
N THR A 42 13.67 -1.18 -5.46
CA THR A 42 12.54 -0.26 -5.30
C THR A 42 11.53 -0.40 -6.44
N ALA A 43 11.99 -0.38 -7.69
CA ALA A 43 11.11 -0.50 -8.85
C ALA A 43 10.33 -1.83 -8.85
N CYS A 44 11.00 -2.94 -8.51
CA CYS A 44 10.35 -4.25 -8.41
C CYS A 44 9.33 -4.29 -7.27
N ARG A 45 9.64 -3.72 -6.10
CA ARG A 45 8.69 -3.61 -4.99
C ARG A 45 7.44 -2.86 -5.41
N GLU A 46 7.59 -1.68 -6.01
CA GLU A 46 6.46 -0.83 -6.45
C GLU A 46 5.59 -1.53 -7.49
N ALA A 47 6.21 -2.20 -8.46
CA ALA A 47 5.50 -2.98 -9.48
C ALA A 47 4.69 -4.12 -8.85
N LEU A 48 5.29 -4.86 -7.91
CA LEU A 48 4.64 -5.97 -7.22
C LEU A 48 3.54 -5.50 -6.26
N GLU A 49 3.72 -4.39 -5.55
CA GLU A 49 2.69 -3.78 -4.69
C GLU A 49 1.47 -3.39 -5.54
N LYS A 50 1.70 -2.76 -6.68
CA LYS A 50 0.64 -2.40 -7.63
C LYS A 50 -0.07 -3.62 -8.19
N HIS A 51 0.68 -4.66 -8.59
CA HIS A 51 0.12 -5.90 -9.14
C HIS A 51 -0.70 -6.69 -8.12
N THR A 52 -0.25 -6.76 -6.88
CA THR A 52 -0.95 -7.51 -5.82
C THR A 52 -2.06 -6.72 -5.14
N GLY A 53 -2.11 -5.40 -5.33
CA GLY A 53 -2.99 -4.50 -4.60
C GLY A 53 -2.66 -4.39 -3.11
N ARG A 54 -1.40 -4.69 -2.72
CA ARG A 54 -0.94 -4.70 -1.32
C ARG A 54 0.22 -3.75 -1.11
N THR A 55 0.39 -3.31 0.13
CA THR A 55 1.61 -2.65 0.60
C THR A 55 2.49 -3.67 1.30
N PHE A 56 3.78 -3.73 0.94
CA PHE A 56 4.67 -4.72 1.53
C PHE A 56 5.43 -4.20 2.74
N ILE A 57 5.86 -2.96 2.71
CA ILE A 57 6.64 -2.34 3.78
C ILE A 57 5.89 -1.14 4.36
N THR A 58 6.15 -0.78 5.61
CA THR A 58 5.46 0.33 6.28
C THR A 58 5.45 1.60 5.42
N THR A 59 4.25 2.02 5.02
CA THR A 59 3.99 3.19 4.19
C THR A 59 2.80 3.95 4.78
N THR A 60 2.90 5.28 4.84
CA THR A 60 1.78 6.12 5.29
C THR A 60 1.02 6.66 4.09
N TYR A 61 -0.29 6.48 4.13
CA TYR A 61 -1.21 6.93 3.09
C TYR A 61 -2.14 8.02 3.60
N GLU A 62 -2.54 8.91 2.71
CA GLU A 62 -3.68 9.80 2.85
C GLU A 62 -4.75 9.41 1.83
N LEU A 63 -5.90 9.00 2.34
CA LEU A 63 -7.09 8.67 1.56
C LEU A 63 -8.06 9.84 1.62
N TYR A 64 -8.59 10.23 0.47
CA TYR A 64 -9.50 11.36 0.35
C TYR A 64 -10.88 10.91 -0.15
N LEU A 65 -11.93 11.48 0.46
CA LEU A 65 -13.32 11.35 0.03
C LEU A 65 -13.96 12.74 -0.02
N ASP A 66 -14.94 12.91 -0.89
CA ASP A 66 -15.70 14.17 -0.97
C ASP A 66 -16.75 14.28 0.16
N LYS A 67 -17.15 13.16 0.73
CA LYS A 67 -18.04 13.06 1.90
C LYS A 67 -17.91 11.71 2.57
N PHE A 68 -18.39 11.60 3.80
CA PHE A 68 -18.58 10.29 4.42
C PHE A 68 -19.65 9.46 3.67
N PRO A 69 -19.53 8.12 3.68
CA PRO A 69 -20.52 7.25 3.05
C PRO A 69 -21.91 7.43 3.70
N SER A 70 -22.95 7.41 2.89
CA SER A 70 -24.33 7.44 3.38
C SER A 70 -24.71 6.14 4.11
N ASN A 71 -25.75 6.23 4.97
CA ASN A 71 -26.28 5.11 5.74
C ASN A 71 -25.23 4.43 6.64
N ASN A 72 -24.29 5.17 7.18
CA ASN A 72 -23.23 4.67 8.06
C ASN A 72 -22.42 3.50 7.46
N SER A 73 -22.32 3.48 6.11
CA SER A 73 -21.61 2.44 5.39
C SER A 73 -20.10 2.46 5.70
N GLU A 74 -19.47 1.31 5.51
CA GLU A 74 -18.04 1.14 5.74
C GLU A 74 -17.16 1.95 4.76
N ILE A 75 -16.04 2.47 5.25
CA ILE A 75 -14.96 3.02 4.44
C ILE A 75 -13.88 1.93 4.30
N LYS A 76 -13.69 1.40 3.10
CA LYS A 76 -12.64 0.43 2.80
C LYS A 76 -11.31 1.12 2.59
N LEU A 77 -10.28 0.62 3.26
CA LEU A 77 -8.91 1.11 3.13
C LEU A 77 -8.17 0.31 2.06
N PRO A 78 -7.68 0.97 1.00
CA PRO A 78 -6.91 0.30 -0.06
C PRO A 78 -5.52 -0.13 0.42
N TYR A 79 -4.89 -1.00 -0.35
CA TYR A 79 -3.53 -1.50 -0.16
C TYR A 79 -3.26 -2.16 1.21
N PRO A 80 -4.04 -3.20 1.61
CA PRO A 80 -3.76 -3.95 2.84
C PRO A 80 -2.37 -4.65 2.79
N PRO A 81 -1.89 -5.12 3.93
CA PRO A 81 -2.49 -5.03 5.27
C PRO A 81 -2.40 -3.62 5.83
N VAL A 82 -3.37 -3.24 6.66
CA VAL A 82 -3.35 -1.97 7.39
C VAL A 82 -2.93 -2.22 8.83
N GLN A 83 -2.02 -1.39 9.33
CA GLN A 83 -1.49 -1.49 10.70
C GLN A 83 -2.29 -0.60 11.67
N SER A 84 -2.61 0.62 11.23
CA SER A 84 -3.33 1.59 12.06
C SER A 84 -3.95 2.70 11.23
N VAL A 85 -4.98 3.35 11.79
CA VAL A 85 -5.48 4.66 11.35
C VAL A 85 -4.91 5.71 12.28
N THR A 86 -4.20 6.68 11.72
CA THR A 86 -3.53 7.73 12.49
C THR A 86 -4.51 8.87 12.82
N SER A 87 -5.31 9.29 11.85
CA SER A 87 -6.26 10.37 12.02
C SER A 87 -7.31 10.37 10.91
N ILE A 88 -8.49 10.86 11.23
CA ILE A 88 -9.55 11.17 10.28
C ILE A 88 -9.90 12.64 10.47
N TYR A 89 -9.69 13.45 9.44
CA TYR A 89 -10.09 14.86 9.43
C TYR A 89 -11.23 15.06 8.44
N TYR A 90 -12.12 15.96 8.76
CA TYR A 90 -13.22 16.33 7.87
C TYR A 90 -13.56 17.81 7.98
N ASN A 91 -14.09 18.38 6.92
CA ASN A 91 -14.60 19.73 6.92
C ASN A 91 -16.06 19.73 7.39
N GLN A 92 -16.35 20.40 8.51
CA GLN A 92 -17.70 20.47 9.06
C GLN A 92 -18.65 21.16 8.08
N GLU A 93 -19.91 20.67 8.01
CA GLU A 93 -20.94 21.24 7.14
C GLU A 93 -21.19 22.71 7.45
N SER A 94 -21.29 23.07 8.75
CA SER A 94 -21.73 24.39 9.22
C SER A 94 -20.81 25.53 8.82
N ASP A 95 -19.49 25.37 8.95
CA ASP A 95 -18.50 26.43 8.80
C ASP A 95 -17.32 26.05 7.89
N GLY A 96 -17.20 24.76 7.51
CA GLY A 96 -16.12 24.24 6.72
C GLY A 96 -14.79 24.11 7.46
N VAL A 97 -14.80 24.22 8.78
CA VAL A 97 -13.59 24.08 9.60
C VAL A 97 -13.10 22.63 9.55
N LEU A 98 -11.81 22.47 9.30
CA LEU A 98 -11.15 21.15 9.31
C LEU A 98 -11.07 20.63 10.75
N THR A 99 -11.82 19.58 11.03
CA THR A 99 -12.01 19.02 12.37
C THR A 99 -11.48 17.59 12.43
N LEU A 100 -10.81 17.27 13.53
CA LEU A 100 -10.39 15.89 13.82
C LEU A 100 -11.59 15.08 14.33
N LEU A 101 -11.91 13.98 13.68
CA LEU A 101 -12.88 13.01 14.17
C LEU A 101 -12.28 12.25 15.35
N ALA A 102 -12.95 12.29 16.51
CA ALA A 102 -12.49 11.59 17.69
C ALA A 102 -12.47 10.07 17.46
N SER A 103 -11.42 9.38 17.92
CA SER A 103 -11.27 7.94 17.74
C SER A 103 -12.35 7.11 18.45
N SER A 104 -13.09 7.69 19.39
CA SER A 104 -14.25 7.07 20.03
C SER A 104 -15.48 6.97 19.11
N LEU A 105 -15.55 7.76 18.06
CA LEU A 105 -16.69 7.83 17.14
C LEU A 105 -16.63 6.82 15.98
N TYR A 106 -15.54 6.05 15.88
CA TYR A 106 -15.40 5.03 14.84
C TYR A 106 -14.70 3.76 15.36
N GLN A 107 -14.91 2.68 14.65
CA GLN A 107 -14.24 1.40 14.85
C GLN A 107 -13.45 1.02 13.61
N THR A 108 -12.39 0.25 13.81
CA THR A 108 -11.49 -0.21 12.73
C THR A 108 -11.43 -1.72 12.72
N ASP A 109 -11.51 -2.31 11.54
CA ASP A 109 -11.29 -3.74 11.31
C ASP A 109 -10.09 -3.90 10.37
N PHE A 110 -8.96 -4.35 10.90
CA PHE A 110 -7.72 -4.61 10.15
C PHE A 110 -7.47 -6.10 9.92
N ILE A 111 -8.35 -6.97 10.45
CA ILE A 111 -8.22 -8.44 10.35
C ILE A 111 -8.79 -8.93 9.02
N SER A 112 -9.85 -8.28 8.56
CA SER A 112 -10.49 -8.62 7.29
C SER A 112 -9.55 -8.44 6.10
N GLN A 113 -9.77 -9.23 5.05
CA GLN A 113 -9.04 -9.10 3.79
C GLN A 113 -9.11 -7.68 3.21
N PHE A 114 -10.23 -7.00 3.43
CA PHE A 114 -10.44 -5.59 3.10
C PHE A 114 -10.59 -4.80 4.40
N PRO A 115 -9.49 -4.22 4.91
CA PRO A 115 -9.54 -3.39 6.10
C PRO A 115 -10.53 -2.25 5.94
N ARG A 116 -11.25 -1.93 7.01
CA ARG A 116 -12.35 -0.97 6.96
C ARG A 116 -12.51 -0.17 8.24
N ILE A 117 -13.18 0.95 8.10
CA ILE A 117 -13.59 1.81 9.20
C ILE A 117 -15.11 1.93 9.14
N ILE A 118 -15.77 1.85 10.28
CA ILE A 118 -17.22 2.05 10.45
C ILE A 118 -17.47 3.00 11.62
N PRO A 119 -18.62 3.66 11.71
CA PRO A 119 -19.00 4.38 12.92
C PRO A 119 -19.00 3.46 14.15
N ALA A 120 -18.77 4.01 15.33
CA ALA A 120 -18.91 3.28 16.59
C ALA A 120 -20.39 2.89 16.84
N TYR A 121 -20.62 2.02 17.82
CA TYR A 121 -21.98 1.62 18.18
C TYR A 121 -22.81 2.84 18.60
N ASP A 122 -24.02 2.98 18.08
CA ASP A 122 -24.92 4.14 18.24
C ASP A 122 -24.37 5.49 17.76
N GLU A 123 -23.30 5.50 16.95
CA GLU A 123 -22.75 6.71 16.34
C GLU A 123 -22.99 6.72 14.82
N GLU A 124 -22.97 7.92 14.26
CA GLU A 124 -23.12 8.15 12.82
C GLU A 124 -21.94 8.93 12.27
N TRP A 125 -21.70 8.80 10.95
CA TRP A 125 -20.75 9.68 10.29
C TRP A 125 -21.25 11.13 10.37
N PRO A 126 -20.37 12.09 10.72
CA PRO A 126 -20.77 13.49 10.76
C PRO A 126 -21.07 14.03 9.36
N ASP A 127 -21.95 15.00 9.28
CA ASP A 127 -22.21 15.71 8.04
C ASP A 127 -20.99 16.54 7.62
N THR A 128 -20.70 16.51 6.33
CA THR A 128 -19.55 17.18 5.73
C THR A 128 -20.00 18.28 4.78
N ARG A 129 -19.21 19.34 4.73
CA ARG A 129 -19.41 20.40 3.74
C ARG A 129 -19.32 19.84 2.32
N GLU A 130 -20.21 20.25 1.43
CA GLU A 130 -20.14 19.91 0.01
C GLU A 130 -18.91 20.55 -0.63
N MET A 131 -17.83 19.79 -0.72
CA MET A 131 -16.58 20.19 -1.37
C MET A 131 -15.75 18.96 -1.75
N LEU A 132 -14.81 19.15 -2.67
CA LEU A 132 -13.86 18.12 -3.02
C LEU A 132 -12.93 17.81 -1.85
N ASN A 133 -12.66 16.52 -1.61
CA ASN A 133 -11.75 16.05 -0.56
C ASN A 133 -12.12 16.55 0.85
N ALA A 134 -13.42 16.62 1.16
CA ALA A 134 -13.90 17.06 2.46
C ALA A 134 -13.49 16.16 3.62
N VAL A 135 -13.15 14.88 3.35
CA VAL A 135 -12.67 13.92 4.34
C VAL A 135 -11.27 13.48 3.97
N LYS A 136 -10.37 13.46 4.95
CA LYS A 136 -8.99 12.97 4.83
C LYS A 136 -8.71 11.94 5.91
N ILE A 137 -8.36 10.72 5.50
CA ILE A 137 -7.99 9.62 6.40
C ILE A 137 -6.50 9.35 6.22
N THR A 138 -5.73 9.49 7.31
CA THR A 138 -4.32 9.11 7.34
C THR A 138 -4.18 7.75 7.99
N TYR A 139 -3.58 6.80 7.29
CA TYR A 139 -3.39 5.45 7.80
C TYR A 139 -2.03 4.87 7.41
N VAL A 140 -1.60 3.84 8.13
CA VAL A 140 -0.33 3.14 7.92
C VAL A 140 -0.63 1.76 7.37
N GLY A 141 -0.08 1.46 6.20
CA GLY A 141 -0.16 0.16 5.54
C GLY A 141 1.18 -0.59 5.55
N GLY A 142 1.12 -1.87 5.16
CA GLY A 142 2.27 -2.75 5.03
C GLY A 142 2.38 -3.81 6.12
N TYR A 143 3.18 -4.85 5.85
CA TYR A 143 3.44 -5.91 6.84
C TYR A 143 4.27 -5.43 8.05
N GLY A 144 4.91 -4.26 7.95
CA GLY A 144 5.78 -3.72 8.98
C GLY A 144 7.23 -3.55 8.48
N LEU A 145 8.19 -3.98 9.30
CA LEU A 145 9.61 -3.98 8.93
C LEU A 145 9.90 -5.09 7.89
N ALA A 146 11.07 -5.00 7.23
CA ALA A 146 11.51 -5.96 6.22
C ALA A 146 11.44 -7.43 6.67
N VAL A 147 11.66 -7.71 7.96
CA VAL A 147 11.57 -9.08 8.52
C VAL A 147 10.15 -9.64 8.50
N ALA A 148 9.12 -8.78 8.56
CA ALA A 148 7.72 -9.20 8.57
C ALA A 148 7.16 -9.45 7.16
N VAL A 149 7.86 -9.02 6.11
CA VAL A 149 7.43 -9.24 4.73
C VAL A 149 7.57 -10.72 4.37
N PRO A 150 6.52 -11.37 3.82
CA PRO A 150 6.57 -12.79 3.45
C PRO A 150 7.74 -13.13 2.54
N GLY A 151 8.38 -14.27 2.82
CA GLY A 151 9.56 -14.72 2.07
C GLY A 151 9.31 -14.87 0.57
N ALA A 152 8.13 -15.34 0.17
CA ALA A 152 7.75 -15.46 -1.24
C ALA A 152 7.79 -14.13 -1.98
N ILE A 153 7.33 -13.03 -1.35
CA ILE A 153 7.39 -11.68 -1.91
C ILE A 153 8.84 -11.24 -2.07
N LYS A 154 9.70 -11.48 -1.08
CA LYS A 154 11.13 -11.17 -1.15
C LYS A 154 11.83 -11.94 -2.27
N GLU A 155 11.50 -13.22 -2.46
CA GLU A 155 12.03 -14.02 -3.56
C GLU A 155 11.59 -13.47 -4.93
N CYS A 156 10.34 -13.02 -5.06
CA CYS A 156 9.87 -12.37 -6.29
C CYS A 156 10.63 -11.07 -6.56
N ILE A 157 10.82 -10.21 -5.55
CA ILE A 157 11.60 -8.97 -5.70
C ILE A 157 13.02 -9.27 -6.16
N LYS A 158 13.72 -10.22 -5.50
CA LYS A 158 15.10 -10.59 -5.87
C LYS A 158 15.18 -11.13 -7.29
N SER A 159 14.28 -12.01 -7.66
CA SER A 159 14.25 -12.58 -9.01
C SER A 159 14.00 -11.53 -10.07
N LEU A 160 13.00 -10.65 -9.89
CA LEU A 160 12.71 -9.57 -10.86
C LEU A 160 13.86 -8.56 -10.96
N ALA A 161 14.45 -8.19 -9.82
CA ALA A 161 15.60 -7.27 -9.81
C ALA A 161 16.82 -7.87 -10.50
N THR A 162 17.02 -9.20 -10.39
CA THR A 162 18.07 -9.91 -11.13
C THR A 162 17.78 -9.95 -12.62
N ASP A 163 16.53 -10.23 -13.03
CA ASP A 163 16.12 -10.20 -14.43
C ASP A 163 16.34 -8.81 -15.06
N LEU A 164 16.01 -7.72 -14.35
CA LEU A 164 16.27 -6.36 -14.81
C LEU A 164 17.76 -6.05 -14.94
N PHE A 165 18.59 -6.62 -14.07
CA PHE A 165 20.05 -6.46 -14.12
C PHE A 165 20.67 -7.22 -15.28
N GLU A 166 20.23 -8.46 -15.54
CA GLU A 166 20.79 -9.33 -16.59
C GLU A 166 20.30 -8.95 -17.99
N HIS A 167 19.08 -8.38 -18.10
CA HIS A 167 18.42 -8.07 -19.36
C HIS A 167 17.95 -6.62 -19.48
N PRO A 168 18.85 -5.63 -19.39
CA PRO A 168 18.47 -4.21 -19.41
C PRO A 168 17.86 -3.75 -20.74
N GLU A 169 18.08 -4.48 -21.83
CA GLU A 169 17.58 -4.18 -23.17
C GLU A 169 16.19 -4.76 -23.46
N SER A 170 15.71 -5.70 -22.66
CA SER A 170 14.35 -6.17 -22.80
C SER A 170 13.43 -5.03 -22.40
N SER A 171 12.84 -4.35 -23.41
CA SER A 171 11.78 -3.37 -23.23
C SER A 171 10.80 -3.93 -22.22
N VAL A 172 10.76 -3.30 -21.07
CA VAL A 172 10.05 -3.75 -19.87
C VAL A 172 8.54 -3.61 -20.05
N GLU A 173 7.96 -4.38 -20.92
CA GLU A 173 6.76 -5.09 -20.50
C GLU A 173 7.28 -6.21 -19.61
N VAL A 174 7.43 -5.93 -18.32
CA VAL A 174 7.54 -6.98 -17.32
C VAL A 174 6.22 -7.73 -17.43
N LYS A 175 6.20 -8.74 -18.30
CA LYS A 175 5.09 -9.67 -18.41
C LYS A 175 5.13 -10.53 -17.14
N LEU A 176 4.72 -9.92 -16.03
CA LEU A 176 4.39 -10.64 -14.79
C LEU A 176 3.46 -11.81 -15.12
N GLU A 177 2.55 -11.62 -16.11
CA GLU A 177 1.63 -12.63 -16.62
C GLU A 177 2.29 -13.78 -17.40
N SER A 178 3.49 -13.62 -17.95
CA SER A 178 4.12 -14.66 -18.76
C SER A 178 5.06 -15.58 -17.99
N ASN A 179 5.41 -15.22 -16.75
CA ASN A 179 6.32 -16.03 -15.94
C ASN A 179 5.56 -16.78 -14.83
N ARG A 180 5.10 -18.01 -15.15
CA ARG A 180 4.34 -18.88 -14.23
C ARG A 180 4.93 -19.01 -12.83
N LYS A 181 6.23 -18.81 -12.68
CA LYS A 181 6.93 -18.90 -11.40
C LYS A 181 6.51 -17.73 -10.47
N TYR A 182 6.40 -16.53 -11.02
CA TYR A 182 5.98 -15.34 -10.25
C TYR A 182 4.49 -15.36 -10.00
N GLU A 183 3.67 -15.73 -10.99
CA GLU A 183 2.22 -15.86 -10.85
C GLU A 183 1.86 -16.78 -9.69
N PHE A 184 2.46 -17.95 -9.61
CA PHE A 184 2.18 -18.90 -8.54
C PHE A 184 2.48 -18.32 -7.15
N LEU A 185 3.61 -17.62 -7.00
CA LEU A 185 4.01 -17.04 -5.72
C LEU A 185 3.17 -15.80 -5.35
N LEU A 186 2.78 -14.99 -6.34
CA LEU A 186 2.04 -13.75 -6.12
C LEU A 186 0.53 -13.95 -6.01
N ASN A 187 -0.04 -14.95 -6.67
CA ASN A 187 -1.48 -15.22 -6.61
C ASN A 187 -1.97 -15.49 -5.19
N ALA A 188 -1.12 -16.09 -4.34
CA ALA A 188 -1.44 -16.29 -2.93
C ALA A 188 -1.58 -14.95 -2.14
N TYR A 189 -1.02 -13.87 -2.67
CA TYR A 189 -1.03 -12.54 -2.04
C TYR A 189 -1.85 -11.51 -2.82
N SER A 190 -2.27 -11.79 -4.03
CA SER A 190 -3.07 -10.86 -4.85
C SER A 190 -4.48 -10.70 -4.30
N ILE A 191 -4.99 -9.48 -4.36
CA ILE A 191 -6.36 -9.17 -3.95
C ILE A 191 -7.24 -9.21 -5.20
N PRO A 192 -8.24 -10.10 -5.25
CA PRO A 192 -9.16 -10.16 -6.38
C PRO A 192 -9.88 -8.82 -6.61
N GLY A 193 -9.86 -8.32 -7.85
CA GLY A 193 -10.61 -7.12 -8.25
C GLY A 193 -9.90 -5.78 -8.02
N VAL A 194 -8.59 -5.77 -7.75
CA VAL A 194 -7.77 -4.54 -7.67
C VAL A 194 -6.91 -4.33 -8.93
N VAL A 195 -6.85 -5.33 -9.82
CA VAL A 195 -6.16 -5.26 -11.13
C VAL A 195 -7.18 -4.94 -12.21
#